data_ded3400ecca0a0ce28e699f8f9dd2d36
#
_entry.id   ded3400ecca0a0ce28e699f8f9dd2d36
#
_cell.length_a   1.000
_cell.length_b   1.000
_cell.length_c   1.000
_cell.angle_alpha   90.00
_cell.angle_beta   90.00
_cell.angle_gamma   90.00
#
_symmetry.space_group_name_H-M   'P 1'
#
loop_
_entity.id
_entity.type
_entity.pdbx_description
1 polymer ?
#
loop_
_entity_poly.entity_id
_entity_poly.type
_entity_poly.pdbx_seq_one_letter_code
_entity_poly.pdbx_strand_id
1 'polypeptide(L)'
;MTADTQLDTLEARGLIRLASLRPELEYLFRHALVQDAAYGSLLKQERRDLHGRVGGALEELYPERVAELAPVLAMHFEQAGENEKAIDYYATGADHALEQNAIQEAYAAYERAAGLLAQEPSPGDEAPDAERRRRQQVEVEIGRAKAGYSFVSPEEQYEALERIVVDADALGDQRLAAEVHLLIALGRLQNGETPDAPLVKRSLDRIAEAADALGDQSLRATPLALIGLSQIFAGSSVRGGVEALEEAVPLLEEGQDSIGAAFARGALAIGYASLGEFDKAQAAADRARDIAANGDLIAQLDALIAESIVRSAKGELDRAVPLAQECVDRAEETGASACVVASSWILGDAFHRQGRFAEARDILKRGSDISMVVDRRVWRPTLQAWLGSTMASLGEIGDGGLDDALATARSIDNKVGETGILGKRAEAAATRGDFDAARVDFEASIAIAEELGLRPALARELSAWADALRAGDRGDEAAPLYQRALKLFEELGLKTEADAIRATLAIGETKLSLS
;
A
#
# COMPACT_ATOMS: atom_id res chain seq x y z
N MET A 1 -54.36 21.44 8.18
CA MET A 1 -53.40 22.33 7.46
C MET A 1 -52.56 21.41 6.58
N THR A 2 -52.46 21.71 5.30
CA THR A 2 -51.58 20.95 4.38
C THR A 2 -50.11 21.25 4.68
N ALA A 3 -49.19 20.38 4.29
CA ALA A 3 -47.75 20.58 4.48
C ALA A 3 -47.29 21.91 3.87
N ASP A 4 -47.78 22.24 2.68
CA ASP A 4 -47.46 23.51 2.00
C ASP A 4 -47.82 24.75 2.83
N THR A 5 -49.04 24.78 3.45
CA THR A 5 -49.46 25.89 4.31
C THR A 5 -48.58 26.05 5.55
N GLN A 6 -48.01 24.92 6.07
CA GLN A 6 -47.09 24.96 7.20
C GLN A 6 -45.71 25.48 6.78
N LEU A 7 -45.20 25.03 5.65
CA LEU A 7 -43.93 25.51 5.08
C LEU A 7 -43.97 27.00 4.78
N ASP A 8 -45.05 27.49 4.12
CA ASP A 8 -45.25 28.93 3.87
C ASP A 8 -45.26 29.74 5.17
N THR A 9 -45.89 29.22 6.22
CA THR A 9 -45.92 29.87 7.54
C THR A 9 -44.54 29.96 8.17
N LEU A 10 -43.74 28.89 8.09
CA LEU A 10 -42.36 28.83 8.64
C LEU A 10 -41.44 29.80 7.86
N GLU A 11 -41.61 29.86 6.54
CA GLU A 11 -40.84 30.78 5.68
C GLU A 11 -41.21 32.24 5.97
N ALA A 12 -42.49 32.55 6.06
CA ALA A 12 -42.97 33.90 6.41
C ALA A 12 -42.46 34.35 7.80
N ARG A 13 -42.27 33.42 8.74
CA ARG A 13 -41.67 33.69 10.05
C ARG A 13 -40.16 33.77 10.04
N GLY A 14 -39.52 33.54 8.92
CA GLY A 14 -38.08 33.62 8.76
C GLY A 14 -37.32 32.47 9.42
N LEU A 15 -37.97 31.34 9.72
CA LEU A 15 -37.34 30.15 10.33
C LEU A 15 -36.68 29.26 9.30
N ILE A 16 -37.28 29.13 8.11
CA ILE A 16 -36.75 28.42 6.95
C ILE A 16 -36.68 29.34 5.74
N ARG A 17 -35.98 28.92 4.72
CA ARG A 17 -35.94 29.56 3.39
C ARG A 17 -36.01 28.49 2.31
N LEU A 18 -36.66 28.81 1.22
CA LEU A 18 -36.59 27.98 0.02
C LEU A 18 -35.15 27.99 -0.52
N ALA A 19 -34.56 26.80 -0.69
CA ALA A 19 -33.21 26.59 -1.22
C ALA A 19 -33.25 26.24 -2.71
N SER A 20 -34.17 25.35 -3.13
CA SER A 20 -34.32 24.90 -4.51
C SER A 20 -35.77 24.63 -4.84
N LEU A 21 -36.14 24.89 -6.12
CA LEU A 21 -37.41 24.51 -6.72
C LEU A 21 -37.31 23.31 -7.65
N ARG A 22 -36.09 22.97 -8.05
CA ARG A 22 -35.79 21.89 -9.00
C ARG A 22 -34.42 21.23 -8.67
N PRO A 23 -34.29 19.93 -8.84
CA PRO A 23 -35.32 18.98 -9.32
C PRO A 23 -36.48 18.81 -8.31
N GLU A 24 -36.25 19.14 -7.03
CA GLU A 24 -37.17 18.97 -5.91
C GLU A 24 -37.28 20.26 -5.08
N LEU A 25 -38.38 20.37 -4.36
CA LEU A 25 -38.64 21.48 -3.44
C LEU A 25 -37.80 21.28 -2.16
N GLU A 26 -36.79 22.12 -1.96
CA GLU A 26 -35.89 22.06 -0.83
C GLU A 26 -35.98 23.29 0.05
N TYR A 27 -36.09 23.06 1.38
CA TYR A 27 -36.10 24.13 2.38
C TYR A 27 -34.90 23.93 3.33
N LEU A 28 -34.25 25.05 3.68
CA LEU A 28 -33.18 25.07 4.67
C LEU A 28 -33.57 25.92 5.87
N PHE A 29 -33.16 25.51 7.05
CA PHE A 29 -33.21 26.38 8.22
C PHE A 29 -32.35 27.61 8.02
N ARG A 30 -32.82 28.79 8.38
CA ARG A 30 -32.04 30.03 8.26
C ARG A 30 -30.90 30.11 9.25
N HIS A 31 -31.05 29.46 10.42
CA HIS A 31 -30.07 29.44 11.49
C HIS A 31 -29.94 28.04 12.09
N ALA A 32 -28.72 27.52 12.22
CA ALA A 32 -28.44 26.22 12.82
C ALA A 32 -29.02 26.09 14.24
N LEU A 33 -28.95 27.14 15.05
CA LEU A 33 -29.54 27.17 16.40
C LEU A 33 -31.07 26.94 16.41
N VAL A 34 -31.78 27.35 15.36
CA VAL A 34 -33.23 27.11 15.25
C VAL A 34 -33.48 25.65 14.91
N GLN A 35 -32.67 25.07 14.05
CA GLN A 35 -32.68 23.65 13.73
C GLN A 35 -32.40 22.81 14.97
N ASP A 36 -31.33 23.13 15.70
CA ASP A 36 -30.92 22.43 16.92
C ASP A 36 -31.99 22.50 18.02
N ALA A 37 -32.59 23.69 18.21
CA ALA A 37 -33.66 23.89 19.17
C ALA A 37 -34.92 23.11 18.81
N ALA A 38 -35.31 23.12 17.51
CA ALA A 38 -36.46 22.36 17.02
C ALA A 38 -36.24 20.85 17.21
N TYR A 39 -35.08 20.33 16.79
CA TYR A 39 -34.70 18.93 16.94
C TYR A 39 -34.59 18.51 18.41
N GLY A 40 -33.94 19.36 19.25
CA GLY A 40 -33.77 19.13 20.66
C GLY A 40 -35.06 19.16 21.47
N SER A 41 -36.12 19.82 20.96
CA SER A 41 -37.44 19.87 21.60
C SER A 41 -38.25 18.56 21.50
N LEU A 42 -37.89 17.69 20.55
CA LEU A 42 -38.54 16.40 20.34
C LEU A 42 -38.13 15.39 21.40
N LEU A 43 -39.08 14.58 21.83
CA LEU A 43 -38.79 13.42 22.68
C LEU A 43 -37.94 12.39 21.91
N LYS A 44 -37.19 11.60 22.66
CA LYS A 44 -36.31 10.57 22.07
C LYS A 44 -37.08 9.62 21.14
N GLN A 45 -38.28 9.21 21.53
CA GLN A 45 -39.10 8.33 20.71
C GLN A 45 -39.61 9.04 19.45
N GLU A 46 -40.04 10.31 19.55
CA GLU A 46 -40.51 11.07 18.39
C GLU A 46 -39.39 11.27 17.36
N ARG A 47 -38.14 11.49 17.80
CA ARG A 47 -36.98 11.56 16.90
C ARG A 47 -36.76 10.24 16.18
N ARG A 48 -36.82 9.12 16.90
CA ARG A 48 -36.69 7.78 16.29
C ARG A 48 -37.76 7.53 15.23
N ASP A 49 -39.02 7.79 15.57
CA ASP A 49 -40.15 7.59 14.66
C ASP A 49 -40.03 8.48 13.40
N LEU A 50 -39.55 9.73 13.56
CA LEU A 50 -39.31 10.62 12.43
C LEU A 50 -38.17 10.13 11.55
N HIS A 51 -37.05 9.71 12.13
CA HIS A 51 -35.93 9.18 11.35
C HIS A 51 -36.34 7.92 10.57
N GLY A 52 -37.04 6.97 11.18
CA GLY A 52 -37.54 5.77 10.48
C GLY A 52 -38.48 6.12 9.33
N ARG A 53 -39.38 7.11 9.52
CA ARG A 53 -40.29 7.59 8.46
C ARG A 53 -39.55 8.28 7.33
N VAL A 54 -38.52 9.07 7.62
CA VAL A 54 -37.71 9.74 6.60
C VAL A 54 -36.91 8.70 5.82
N GLY A 55 -36.25 7.77 6.50
CA GLY A 55 -35.54 6.67 5.85
C GLY A 55 -36.43 5.87 4.92
N GLY A 56 -37.61 5.41 5.39
CA GLY A 56 -38.58 4.67 4.57
C GLY A 56 -39.11 5.48 3.39
N ALA A 57 -39.36 6.78 3.57
CA ALA A 57 -39.78 7.64 2.47
C ALA A 57 -38.69 7.81 1.40
N LEU A 58 -37.41 7.93 1.80
CA LEU A 58 -36.28 8.01 0.85
C LEU A 58 -36.12 6.69 0.07
N GLU A 59 -36.27 5.53 0.72
CA GLU A 59 -36.26 4.23 0.04
C GLU A 59 -37.35 4.12 -1.03
N GLU A 60 -38.58 4.55 -0.70
CA GLU A 60 -39.72 4.47 -1.61
C GLU A 60 -39.66 5.47 -2.77
N LEU A 61 -39.20 6.67 -2.50
CA LEU A 61 -39.18 7.76 -3.49
C LEU A 61 -38.00 7.68 -4.46
N TYR A 62 -36.86 7.10 -4.03
CA TYR A 62 -35.62 7.09 -4.81
C TYR A 62 -34.98 5.70 -4.95
N PRO A 63 -35.73 4.67 -5.40
CA PRO A 63 -35.21 3.31 -5.48
C PRO A 63 -34.00 3.17 -6.41
N GLU A 64 -33.90 4.00 -7.45
CA GLU A 64 -32.77 4.01 -8.40
C GLU A 64 -31.50 4.73 -7.86
N ARG A 65 -31.61 5.43 -6.73
CA ARG A 65 -30.53 6.21 -6.12
C ARG A 65 -30.13 5.69 -4.73
N VAL A 66 -30.51 4.48 -4.41
CA VAL A 66 -30.26 3.91 -3.08
C VAL A 66 -28.76 3.89 -2.74
N ALA A 67 -27.90 3.52 -3.68
CA ALA A 67 -26.44 3.51 -3.46
C ALA A 67 -25.89 4.91 -3.16
N GLU A 68 -26.32 5.93 -3.90
CA GLU A 68 -25.94 7.33 -3.67
C GLU A 68 -26.46 7.84 -2.32
N LEU A 69 -27.68 7.47 -1.94
CA LEU A 69 -28.33 7.91 -0.71
C LEU A 69 -27.98 7.01 0.50
N ALA A 70 -27.26 5.92 0.30
CA ALA A 70 -26.98 4.93 1.33
C ALA A 70 -26.37 5.53 2.62
N PRO A 71 -25.43 6.49 2.59
CA PRO A 71 -24.92 7.12 3.81
C PRO A 71 -26.01 7.87 4.60
N VAL A 72 -26.95 8.51 3.89
CA VAL A 72 -28.08 9.23 4.51
C VAL A 72 -29.09 8.26 5.06
N LEU A 73 -29.43 7.20 4.32
CA LEU A 73 -30.32 6.12 4.76
C LEU A 73 -29.76 5.41 6.00
N ALA A 74 -28.50 5.06 5.99
CA ALA A 74 -27.79 4.45 7.13
C ALA A 74 -27.93 5.30 8.40
N MET A 75 -27.63 6.60 8.29
CA MET A 75 -27.75 7.55 9.40
C MET A 75 -29.21 7.63 9.92
N HIS A 76 -30.21 7.68 9.04
CA HIS A 76 -31.59 7.74 9.45
C HIS A 76 -32.04 6.45 10.16
N PHE A 77 -31.72 5.28 9.63
CA PHE A 77 -32.09 4.00 10.26
C PHE A 77 -31.33 3.77 11.56
N GLU A 78 -30.06 4.16 11.67
CA GLU A 78 -29.33 4.14 12.93
C GLU A 78 -30.01 5.00 14.00
N GLN A 79 -30.39 6.24 13.66
CA GLN A 79 -31.09 7.15 14.58
C GLN A 79 -32.50 6.65 14.92
N ALA A 80 -33.13 5.88 14.06
CA ALA A 80 -34.39 5.19 14.32
C ALA A 80 -34.21 4.01 15.28
N GLY A 81 -33.01 3.44 15.38
CA GLY A 81 -32.70 2.20 16.10
C GLY A 81 -32.99 0.95 15.29
N GLU A 82 -33.11 1.10 13.95
CA GLU A 82 -33.24 0.01 12.98
C GLU A 82 -31.85 -0.43 12.51
N ASN A 83 -31.05 -0.98 13.44
CA ASN A 83 -29.63 -1.24 13.23
C ASN A 83 -29.34 -2.19 12.06
N GLU A 84 -30.18 -3.21 11.81
CA GLU A 84 -30.01 -4.11 10.66
C GLU A 84 -29.99 -3.35 9.35
N LYS A 85 -30.99 -2.49 9.11
CA LYS A 85 -31.03 -1.66 7.91
C LYS A 85 -29.86 -0.67 7.85
N ALA A 86 -29.50 -0.09 9.01
CA ALA A 86 -28.38 0.84 9.08
C ALA A 86 -27.07 0.17 8.66
N ILE A 87 -26.81 -1.08 9.11
CA ILE A 87 -25.61 -1.85 8.73
C ILE A 87 -25.60 -2.12 7.22
N ASP A 88 -26.73 -2.58 6.65
CA ASP A 88 -26.86 -2.85 5.22
C ASP A 88 -26.57 -1.59 4.38
N TYR A 89 -27.11 -0.44 4.81
CA TYR A 89 -26.86 0.82 4.09
C TYR A 89 -25.48 1.40 4.31
N TYR A 90 -24.85 1.22 5.49
CA TYR A 90 -23.46 1.58 5.68
C TYR A 90 -22.54 0.76 4.77
N ALA A 91 -22.78 -0.55 4.64
CA ALA A 91 -22.02 -1.41 3.73
C ALA A 91 -22.24 -1.00 2.26
N THR A 92 -23.50 -0.78 1.85
CA THR A 92 -23.82 -0.31 0.48
C THR A 92 -23.16 1.04 0.16
N GLY A 93 -23.19 1.98 1.12
CA GLY A 93 -22.55 3.28 0.97
C GLY A 93 -21.03 3.18 0.90
N ALA A 94 -20.45 2.25 1.65
CA ALA A 94 -19.02 1.99 1.61
C ALA A 94 -18.57 1.38 0.26
N ASP A 95 -19.33 0.41 -0.27
CA ASP A 95 -19.07 -0.15 -1.60
C ASP A 95 -19.12 0.94 -2.67
N HIS A 96 -20.15 1.78 -2.64
CA HIS A 96 -20.28 2.90 -3.56
C HIS A 96 -19.13 3.92 -3.43
N ALA A 97 -18.67 4.20 -2.20
CA ALA A 97 -17.52 5.06 -1.96
C ALA A 97 -16.22 4.47 -2.55
N LEU A 98 -16.02 3.14 -2.44
CA LEU A 98 -14.88 2.46 -3.09
C LEU A 98 -14.90 2.61 -4.61
N GLU A 99 -16.08 2.48 -5.25
CA GLU A 99 -16.24 2.73 -6.69
C GLU A 99 -15.85 4.16 -7.10
N GLN A 100 -16.02 5.12 -6.17
CA GLN A 100 -15.64 6.53 -6.36
C GLN A 100 -14.19 6.83 -5.91
N ASN A 101 -13.41 5.83 -5.53
CA ASN A 101 -12.08 5.95 -4.95
C ASN A 101 -12.02 6.75 -3.63
N ALA A 102 -13.13 6.88 -2.91
CA ALA A 102 -13.25 7.56 -1.62
C ALA A 102 -12.97 6.53 -0.49
N ILE A 103 -11.72 6.05 -0.41
CA ILE A 103 -11.33 4.92 0.45
C ILE A 103 -11.49 5.20 1.95
N GLN A 104 -11.29 6.45 2.39
CA GLN A 104 -11.43 6.82 3.81
C GLN A 104 -12.90 6.87 4.23
N GLU A 105 -13.77 7.40 3.38
CA GLU A 105 -15.22 7.40 3.57
C GLU A 105 -15.77 5.98 3.59
N ALA A 106 -15.29 5.11 2.70
CA ALA A 106 -15.64 3.70 2.69
C ALA A 106 -15.26 3.00 4.00
N TYR A 107 -14.02 3.20 4.45
CA TYR A 107 -13.54 2.65 5.71
C TYR A 107 -14.38 3.12 6.89
N ALA A 108 -14.65 4.42 6.99
CA ALA A 108 -15.45 4.99 8.07
C ALA A 108 -16.88 4.41 8.10
N ALA A 109 -17.49 4.17 6.93
CA ALA A 109 -18.80 3.55 6.83
C ALA A 109 -18.78 2.07 7.27
N TYR A 110 -17.79 1.27 6.82
CA TYR A 110 -17.61 -0.09 7.29
C TYR A 110 -17.30 -0.16 8.80
N GLU A 111 -16.47 0.75 9.31
CA GLU A 111 -16.18 0.83 10.74
C GLU A 111 -17.44 1.12 11.55
N ARG A 112 -18.34 1.98 11.03
CA ARG A 112 -19.63 2.23 11.67
C ARG A 112 -20.52 1.01 11.65
N ALA A 113 -20.59 0.29 10.52
CA ALA A 113 -21.33 -0.97 10.41
C ALA A 113 -20.82 -2.03 11.40
N ALA A 114 -19.49 -2.23 11.46
CA ALA A 114 -18.86 -3.14 12.42
C ALA A 114 -19.15 -2.75 13.88
N GLY A 115 -19.13 -1.45 14.18
CA GLY A 115 -19.48 -0.93 15.50
C GLY A 115 -20.93 -1.20 15.91
N LEU A 116 -21.87 -1.15 14.97
CA LEU A 116 -23.27 -1.51 15.23
C LEU A 116 -23.43 -3.02 15.43
N LEU A 117 -22.77 -3.84 14.63
CA LEU A 117 -22.76 -5.30 14.80
C LEU A 117 -22.24 -5.72 16.17
N ALA A 118 -21.19 -5.07 16.66
CA ALA A 118 -20.59 -5.36 17.96
C ALA A 118 -21.48 -4.96 19.16
N GLN A 119 -22.40 -4.00 19.01
CA GLN A 119 -23.29 -3.55 20.08
C GLN A 119 -24.48 -4.48 20.32
N GLU A 120 -24.82 -5.29 19.34
CA GLU A 120 -25.92 -6.21 19.48
C GLU A 120 -25.43 -7.55 20.03
N PRO A 121 -26.21 -8.21 20.91
CA PRO A 121 -25.85 -9.53 21.42
C PRO A 121 -25.77 -10.53 20.27
N SER A 122 -24.71 -11.34 20.26
CA SER A 122 -24.59 -12.44 19.28
C SER A 122 -25.82 -13.33 19.40
N PRO A 123 -26.55 -13.61 18.31
CA PRO A 123 -27.64 -14.56 18.36
C PRO A 123 -27.09 -15.93 18.77
N GLY A 124 -27.80 -16.67 19.61
CA GLY A 124 -27.44 -18.06 19.86
C GLY A 124 -27.42 -18.86 18.56
N ASP A 125 -26.60 -19.91 18.47
CA ASP A 125 -26.41 -20.71 17.25
C ASP A 125 -27.69 -21.24 16.60
N GLU A 126 -28.75 -21.40 17.39
CA GLU A 126 -30.06 -21.87 16.95
C GLU A 126 -31.02 -20.75 16.50
N ALA A 127 -30.60 -19.48 16.56
CA ALA A 127 -31.46 -18.36 16.15
C ALA A 127 -31.64 -18.36 14.61
N PRO A 128 -32.85 -18.10 14.08
CA PRO A 128 -33.13 -18.13 12.64
C PRO A 128 -32.22 -17.20 11.81
N ASP A 129 -31.75 -16.11 12.43
CA ASP A 129 -30.96 -15.09 11.77
C ASP A 129 -29.44 -15.20 12.06
N ALA A 130 -29.00 -16.24 12.80
CA ALA A 130 -27.59 -16.38 13.22
C ALA A 130 -26.65 -16.49 12.03
N GLU A 131 -26.97 -17.29 11.02
CA GLU A 131 -26.16 -17.47 9.82
C GLU A 131 -26.08 -16.18 8.99
N ARG A 132 -27.21 -15.50 8.78
CA ARG A 132 -27.28 -14.22 8.06
C ARG A 132 -26.39 -13.18 8.74
N ARG A 133 -26.45 -13.11 10.07
CA ARG A 133 -25.66 -12.15 10.85
C ARG A 133 -24.17 -12.46 10.84
N ARG A 134 -23.78 -13.75 10.96
CA ARG A 134 -22.37 -14.15 10.78
C ARG A 134 -21.85 -13.74 9.40
N ARG A 135 -22.63 -13.99 8.35
CA ARG A 135 -22.27 -13.60 6.98
C ARG A 135 -22.10 -12.09 6.90
N GLN A 136 -23.04 -11.30 7.37
CA GLN A 136 -22.98 -9.83 7.38
C GLN A 136 -21.73 -9.32 8.14
N GLN A 137 -21.40 -9.93 9.28
CA GLN A 137 -20.20 -9.58 10.04
C GLN A 137 -18.92 -9.88 9.25
N VAL A 138 -18.85 -11.03 8.60
CA VAL A 138 -17.69 -11.41 7.77
C VAL A 138 -17.54 -10.46 6.57
N GLU A 139 -18.63 -10.17 5.85
CA GLU A 139 -18.64 -9.27 4.69
C GLU A 139 -18.23 -7.84 5.07
N VAL A 140 -18.73 -7.32 6.20
CA VAL A 140 -18.37 -6.00 6.72
C VAL A 140 -16.89 -5.93 7.09
N GLU A 141 -16.33 -6.94 7.75
CA GLU A 141 -14.90 -6.95 8.12
C GLU A 141 -13.99 -7.12 6.90
N ILE A 142 -14.37 -7.88 5.89
CA ILE A 142 -13.69 -7.96 4.60
C ILE A 142 -13.67 -6.57 3.93
N GLY A 143 -14.83 -5.94 3.81
CA GLY A 143 -14.96 -4.60 3.22
C GLY A 143 -14.11 -3.56 3.97
N ARG A 144 -14.12 -3.59 5.31
CA ARG A 144 -13.31 -2.73 6.16
C ARG A 144 -11.80 -2.94 5.92
N ALA A 145 -11.36 -4.19 5.84
CA ALA A 145 -9.95 -4.51 5.59
C ALA A 145 -9.50 -4.06 4.19
N LYS A 146 -10.33 -4.24 3.17
CA LYS A 146 -10.05 -3.75 1.80
C LYS A 146 -9.98 -2.23 1.74
N ALA A 147 -10.95 -1.53 2.33
CA ALA A 147 -10.96 -0.07 2.36
C ALA A 147 -9.76 0.49 3.14
N GLY A 148 -9.39 -0.15 4.26
CA GLY A 148 -8.26 0.25 5.11
C GLY A 148 -6.88 -0.17 4.61
N TYR A 149 -6.80 -0.98 3.55
CA TYR A 149 -5.56 -1.63 3.08
C TYR A 149 -4.35 -0.70 2.98
N SER A 150 -4.54 0.53 2.55
CA SER A 150 -3.44 1.46 2.27
C SER A 150 -3.08 2.40 3.43
N PHE A 151 -3.88 2.48 4.51
CA PHE A 151 -3.65 3.45 5.58
C PHE A 151 -3.86 2.92 7.00
N VAL A 152 -4.45 1.74 7.16
CA VAL A 152 -4.51 1.02 8.44
C VAL A 152 -3.32 0.08 8.54
N SER A 153 -2.79 -0.14 9.76
CA SER A 153 -1.66 -1.05 9.94
C SER A 153 -2.05 -2.49 9.57
N PRO A 154 -1.14 -3.27 8.95
CA PRO A 154 -1.42 -4.67 8.63
C PRO A 154 -1.81 -5.50 9.86
N GLU A 155 -1.19 -5.20 11.02
CA GLU A 155 -1.45 -5.90 12.28
C GLU A 155 -2.89 -5.73 12.75
N GLU A 156 -3.37 -4.49 12.77
CA GLU A 156 -4.78 -4.20 13.12
C GLU A 156 -5.77 -4.90 12.18
N GLN A 157 -5.45 -4.94 10.89
CA GLN A 157 -6.32 -5.56 9.89
C GLN A 157 -6.41 -7.07 10.07
N TYR A 158 -5.27 -7.80 10.11
CA TYR A 158 -5.33 -9.25 10.22
C TYR A 158 -5.84 -9.71 11.60
N GLU A 159 -5.57 -8.99 12.68
CA GLU A 159 -6.15 -9.30 13.99
C GLU A 159 -7.68 -9.18 14.01
N ALA A 160 -8.23 -8.20 13.29
CA ALA A 160 -9.68 -8.07 13.16
C ALA A 160 -10.29 -9.26 12.41
N LEU A 161 -9.66 -9.66 11.29
CA LEU A 161 -10.09 -10.81 10.49
C LEU A 161 -9.92 -12.14 11.22
N GLU A 162 -8.88 -12.30 12.04
CA GLU A 162 -8.67 -13.51 12.86
C GLU A 162 -9.77 -13.73 13.90
N ARG A 163 -10.41 -12.66 14.36
CA ARG A 163 -11.56 -12.79 15.27
C ARG A 163 -12.78 -13.41 14.62
N ILE A 164 -12.91 -13.30 13.28
CA ILE A 164 -14.08 -13.78 12.54
C ILE A 164 -13.77 -14.97 11.62
N VAL A 165 -12.51 -15.43 11.54
CA VAL A 165 -12.10 -16.49 10.61
C VAL A 165 -12.83 -17.81 10.86
N VAL A 166 -13.12 -18.14 12.13
CA VAL A 166 -13.88 -19.36 12.51
C VAL A 166 -15.31 -19.27 12.00
N ASP A 167 -15.94 -18.10 12.09
CA ASP A 167 -17.28 -17.86 11.58
C ASP A 167 -17.31 -17.93 10.05
N ALA A 168 -16.30 -17.36 9.38
CA ALA A 168 -16.15 -17.44 7.93
C ALA A 168 -16.04 -18.89 7.44
N ASP A 169 -15.22 -19.71 8.09
CA ASP A 169 -15.08 -21.15 7.78
C ASP A 169 -16.39 -21.92 8.04
N ALA A 170 -17.12 -21.58 9.11
CA ALA A 170 -18.38 -22.25 9.50
C ALA A 170 -19.55 -21.96 8.56
N LEU A 171 -19.52 -20.85 7.81
CA LEU A 171 -20.56 -20.50 6.82
C LEU A 171 -20.60 -21.47 5.62
N GLY A 172 -19.54 -22.27 5.39
CA GLY A 172 -19.48 -23.21 4.27
C GLY A 172 -19.30 -22.55 2.90
N ASP A 173 -19.25 -21.22 2.84
CA ASP A 173 -18.98 -20.45 1.64
C ASP A 173 -17.46 -20.40 1.37
N GLN A 174 -17.01 -21.27 0.47
CA GLN A 174 -15.58 -21.43 0.18
C GLN A 174 -14.92 -20.15 -0.35
N ARG A 175 -15.65 -19.34 -1.13
CA ARG A 175 -15.11 -18.09 -1.68
C ARG A 175 -14.92 -17.04 -0.60
N LEU A 176 -15.93 -16.86 0.25
CA LEU A 176 -15.89 -15.92 1.37
C LEU A 176 -14.78 -16.29 2.38
N ALA A 177 -14.68 -17.58 2.73
CA ALA A 177 -13.61 -18.07 3.61
C ALA A 177 -12.21 -17.82 2.99
N ALA A 178 -12.03 -18.14 1.71
CA ALA A 178 -10.76 -17.91 1.02
C ALA A 178 -10.36 -16.43 1.02
N GLU A 179 -11.32 -15.51 0.88
CA GLU A 179 -11.08 -14.07 0.91
C GLU A 179 -10.61 -13.58 2.28
N VAL A 180 -11.20 -14.07 3.37
CA VAL A 180 -10.71 -13.79 4.74
C VAL A 180 -9.28 -14.29 4.91
N HIS A 181 -8.99 -15.52 4.50
CA HIS A 181 -7.66 -16.10 4.60
C HIS A 181 -6.64 -15.39 3.70
N LEU A 182 -7.03 -14.92 2.52
CA LEU A 182 -6.19 -14.08 1.64
C LEU A 182 -5.75 -12.81 2.36
N LEU A 183 -6.69 -12.08 2.94
CA LEU A 183 -6.40 -10.82 3.63
C LEU A 183 -5.55 -11.04 4.89
N ILE A 184 -5.77 -12.11 5.66
CA ILE A 184 -4.94 -12.50 6.80
C ILE A 184 -3.50 -12.81 6.32
N ALA A 185 -3.34 -13.67 5.31
CA ALA A 185 -2.03 -14.03 4.79
C ALA A 185 -1.28 -12.81 4.27
N LEU A 186 -1.95 -11.96 3.47
CA LEU A 186 -1.37 -10.74 2.92
C LEU A 186 -0.91 -9.79 4.04
N GLY A 187 -1.74 -9.54 5.05
CA GLY A 187 -1.42 -8.66 6.17
C GLY A 187 -0.21 -9.16 6.98
N ARG A 188 -0.16 -10.46 7.29
CA ARG A 188 0.95 -11.08 8.01
C ARG A 188 2.26 -11.06 7.22
N LEU A 189 2.21 -11.35 5.92
CA LEU A 189 3.37 -11.26 5.03
C LEU A 189 3.89 -9.80 4.92
N GLN A 190 2.99 -8.81 4.87
CA GLN A 190 3.37 -7.39 4.89
C GLN A 190 3.94 -6.93 6.24
N ASN A 191 3.58 -7.60 7.33
CA ASN A 191 4.15 -7.38 8.64
C ASN A 191 5.52 -8.09 8.83
N GLY A 192 6.00 -8.81 7.80
CA GLY A 192 7.31 -9.46 7.76
C GLY A 192 7.31 -10.91 8.22
N GLU A 193 6.16 -11.56 8.34
CA GLU A 193 6.11 -12.99 8.55
C GLU A 193 6.49 -13.76 7.28
N THR A 194 7.04 -14.94 7.43
CA THR A 194 7.41 -15.79 6.29
C THR A 194 6.25 -16.67 5.82
N PRO A 195 6.23 -17.13 4.57
CA PRO A 195 5.20 -18.07 4.07
C PRO A 195 5.06 -19.36 4.90
N ASP A 196 6.15 -19.79 5.53
CA ASP A 196 6.17 -21.00 6.38
C ASP A 196 5.72 -20.75 7.82
N ALA A 197 5.46 -19.49 8.21
CA ALA A 197 4.90 -19.16 9.52
C ALA A 197 3.55 -19.89 9.70
N PRO A 198 3.28 -20.51 10.87
CA PRO A 198 2.14 -21.43 11.01
C PRO A 198 0.79 -20.84 10.63
N LEU A 199 0.56 -19.55 10.95
CA LEU A 199 -0.72 -18.88 10.65
C LEU A 199 -0.83 -18.46 9.17
N VAL A 200 0.29 -18.01 8.57
CA VAL A 200 0.35 -17.73 7.13
C VAL A 200 0.12 -19.01 6.34
N LYS A 201 0.87 -20.06 6.66
CA LYS A 201 0.74 -21.37 6.00
C LYS A 201 -0.69 -21.92 6.09
N ARG A 202 -1.31 -21.87 7.27
CA ARG A 202 -2.71 -22.27 7.44
C ARG A 202 -3.65 -21.51 6.49
N SER A 203 -3.45 -20.21 6.36
CA SER A 203 -4.28 -19.38 5.46
C SER A 203 -4.04 -19.73 3.99
N LEU A 204 -2.78 -19.94 3.58
CA LEU A 204 -2.45 -20.37 2.21
C LEU A 204 -3.03 -21.75 1.88
N ASP A 205 -2.93 -22.72 2.81
CA ASP A 205 -3.49 -24.07 2.65
C ASP A 205 -5.03 -23.98 2.50
N ARG A 206 -5.70 -23.14 3.29
CA ARG A 206 -7.16 -22.97 3.26
C ARG A 206 -7.64 -22.32 1.94
N ILE A 207 -6.88 -21.37 1.38
CA ILE A 207 -7.14 -20.81 0.05
C ILE A 207 -7.04 -21.90 -1.01
N ALA A 208 -6.00 -22.75 -0.95
CA ALA A 208 -5.82 -23.86 -1.90
C ALA A 208 -6.96 -24.87 -1.82
N GLU A 209 -7.42 -25.24 -0.61
CA GLU A 209 -8.58 -26.14 -0.41
C GLU A 209 -9.86 -25.55 -1.03
N ALA A 210 -10.10 -24.24 -0.83
CA ALA A 210 -11.24 -23.56 -1.43
C ALA A 210 -11.17 -23.52 -2.94
N ALA A 211 -9.98 -23.29 -3.50
CA ALA A 211 -9.76 -23.33 -4.95
C ALA A 211 -10.07 -24.70 -5.55
N ASP A 212 -9.65 -25.77 -4.88
CA ASP A 212 -9.94 -27.15 -5.30
C ASP A 212 -11.42 -27.46 -5.23
N ALA A 213 -12.10 -27.04 -4.15
CA ALA A 213 -13.55 -27.23 -4.00
C ALA A 213 -14.39 -26.49 -5.05
N LEU A 214 -13.92 -25.31 -5.47
CA LEU A 214 -14.60 -24.47 -6.46
C LEU A 214 -14.17 -24.77 -7.91
N GLY A 215 -13.06 -25.49 -8.13
CA GLY A 215 -12.43 -25.64 -9.44
C GLY A 215 -11.89 -24.32 -10.01
N ASP A 216 -11.54 -23.37 -9.14
CA ASP A 216 -11.14 -22.01 -9.50
C ASP A 216 -9.62 -21.91 -9.66
N GLN A 217 -9.16 -21.79 -10.91
CA GLN A 217 -7.73 -21.74 -11.25
C GLN A 217 -7.07 -20.44 -10.78
N SER A 218 -7.79 -19.32 -10.80
CA SER A 218 -7.28 -18.04 -10.31
C SER A 218 -7.02 -18.11 -8.80
N LEU A 219 -8.02 -18.60 -8.05
CA LEU A 219 -7.88 -18.79 -6.61
C LEU A 219 -6.77 -19.78 -6.26
N ARG A 220 -6.54 -20.81 -7.11
CA ARG A 220 -5.42 -21.76 -6.95
C ARG A 220 -4.05 -21.08 -7.12
N ALA A 221 -3.94 -20.04 -7.95
CA ALA A 221 -2.71 -19.29 -8.16
C ALA A 221 -2.41 -18.31 -7.01
N THR A 222 -3.40 -17.91 -6.22
CA THR A 222 -3.28 -16.90 -5.17
C THR A 222 -2.20 -17.22 -4.12
N PRO A 223 -2.11 -18.43 -3.53
CA PRO A 223 -1.03 -18.76 -2.60
C PRO A 223 0.36 -18.58 -3.21
N LEU A 224 0.52 -19.02 -4.46
CA LEU A 224 1.80 -18.92 -5.17
C LEU A 224 2.16 -17.46 -5.46
N ALA A 225 1.17 -16.63 -5.83
CA ALA A 225 1.37 -15.20 -6.02
C ALA A 225 1.77 -14.51 -4.71
N LEU A 226 1.13 -14.81 -3.57
CA LEU A 226 1.48 -14.26 -2.26
C LEU A 226 2.89 -14.66 -1.82
N ILE A 227 3.28 -15.91 -2.04
CA ILE A 227 4.65 -16.37 -1.78
C ILE A 227 5.63 -15.59 -2.66
N GLY A 228 5.37 -15.48 -3.95
CA GLY A 228 6.22 -14.74 -4.88
C GLY A 228 6.37 -13.27 -4.51
N LEU A 229 5.26 -12.60 -4.17
CA LEU A 229 5.24 -11.23 -3.66
C LEU A 229 6.12 -11.08 -2.41
N SER A 230 5.93 -11.93 -1.41
CA SER A 230 6.69 -11.86 -0.16
C SER A 230 8.19 -12.04 -0.38
N GLN A 231 8.59 -12.98 -1.25
CA GLN A 231 9.99 -13.23 -1.57
C GLN A 231 10.67 -12.08 -2.32
N ILE A 232 9.94 -11.33 -3.15
CA ILE A 232 10.48 -10.16 -3.84
C ILE A 232 10.61 -8.97 -2.88
N PHE A 233 9.61 -8.70 -2.06
CA PHE A 233 9.59 -7.53 -1.18
C PHE A 233 10.32 -7.72 0.14
N ALA A 234 10.22 -8.89 0.77
CA ALA A 234 10.96 -9.25 1.97
C ALA A 234 12.31 -9.92 1.69
N GLY A 235 12.52 -10.38 0.46
CA GLY A 235 13.83 -10.66 -0.11
C GLY A 235 14.59 -11.84 0.41
N SER A 236 13.93 -12.95 0.76
CA SER A 236 14.66 -14.19 1.05
C SER A 236 15.15 -14.91 -0.23
N SER A 237 14.45 -14.76 -1.35
CA SER A 237 14.82 -15.32 -2.66
C SER A 237 14.12 -14.59 -3.82
N VAL A 238 14.72 -13.52 -4.32
CA VAL A 238 14.13 -12.77 -5.46
C VAL A 238 13.93 -13.67 -6.68
N ARG A 239 14.87 -14.57 -6.97
CA ARG A 239 14.73 -15.52 -8.08
C ARG A 239 13.55 -16.48 -7.87
N GLY A 240 13.40 -17.07 -6.68
CA GLY A 240 12.26 -17.94 -6.35
C GLY A 240 10.93 -17.18 -6.40
N GLY A 241 10.91 -15.92 -5.97
CA GLY A 241 9.73 -15.05 -6.10
C GLY A 241 9.33 -14.79 -7.55
N VAL A 242 10.30 -14.56 -8.43
CA VAL A 242 10.07 -14.40 -9.88
C VAL A 242 9.50 -15.69 -10.47
N GLU A 243 10.10 -16.85 -10.17
CA GLU A 243 9.63 -18.15 -10.66
C GLU A 243 8.19 -18.45 -10.20
N ALA A 244 7.88 -18.17 -8.93
CA ALA A 244 6.52 -18.34 -8.41
C ALA A 244 5.51 -17.44 -9.13
N LEU A 245 5.87 -16.19 -9.42
CA LEU A 245 4.99 -15.27 -10.14
C LEU A 245 4.89 -15.59 -11.65
N GLU A 246 5.95 -16.08 -12.29
CA GLU A 246 5.89 -16.59 -13.68
C GLU A 246 4.86 -17.71 -13.83
N GLU A 247 4.69 -18.56 -12.79
CA GLU A 247 3.68 -19.62 -12.76
C GLU A 247 2.29 -19.07 -12.40
N ALA A 248 2.17 -18.17 -11.44
CA ALA A 248 0.88 -17.67 -10.95
C ALA A 248 0.18 -16.72 -11.93
N VAL A 249 0.93 -15.82 -12.56
CA VAL A 249 0.36 -14.74 -13.38
C VAL A 249 -0.53 -15.21 -14.53
N PRO A 250 -0.16 -16.21 -15.35
CA PRO A 250 -1.03 -16.71 -16.41
C PRO A 250 -2.38 -17.20 -15.88
N LEU A 251 -2.38 -17.89 -14.72
CA LEU A 251 -3.60 -18.43 -14.13
C LEU A 251 -4.52 -17.31 -13.58
N LEU A 252 -3.94 -16.24 -13.00
CA LEU A 252 -4.70 -15.07 -12.56
C LEU A 252 -5.33 -14.34 -13.75
N GLU A 253 -4.61 -14.16 -14.86
CA GLU A 253 -5.14 -13.53 -16.08
C GLU A 253 -6.24 -14.38 -16.74
N GLU A 254 -6.07 -15.70 -16.84
CA GLU A 254 -7.08 -16.61 -17.38
C GLU A 254 -8.34 -16.64 -16.52
N GLY A 255 -8.20 -16.56 -15.21
CA GLY A 255 -9.30 -16.51 -14.23
C GLY A 255 -10.03 -15.17 -14.16
N GLN A 256 -9.60 -14.16 -14.94
CA GLN A 256 -10.16 -12.82 -14.95
C GLN A 256 -10.03 -12.08 -13.60
N ASP A 257 -9.09 -12.48 -12.75
CA ASP A 257 -8.69 -11.74 -11.56
C ASP A 257 -7.76 -10.58 -11.97
N SER A 258 -8.36 -9.49 -12.45
CA SER A 258 -7.61 -8.34 -12.95
C SER A 258 -6.82 -7.65 -11.86
N ILE A 259 -7.31 -7.60 -10.61
CA ILE A 259 -6.61 -6.97 -9.49
C ILE A 259 -5.39 -7.81 -9.12
N GLY A 260 -5.58 -9.10 -8.82
CA GLY A 260 -4.48 -10.01 -8.49
C GLY A 260 -3.44 -10.11 -9.60
N ALA A 261 -3.88 -10.13 -10.87
CA ALA A 261 -2.98 -10.14 -12.02
C ALA A 261 -2.16 -8.84 -12.14
N ALA A 262 -2.76 -7.66 -11.91
CA ALA A 262 -2.06 -6.38 -11.93
C ALA A 262 -0.97 -6.31 -10.86
N PHE A 263 -1.31 -6.66 -9.63
CA PHE A 263 -0.37 -6.74 -8.50
C PHE A 263 0.77 -7.72 -8.77
N ALA A 264 0.45 -8.95 -9.20
CA ALA A 264 1.44 -9.98 -9.49
C ALA A 264 2.38 -9.56 -10.65
N ARG A 265 1.85 -8.89 -11.68
CA ARG A 265 2.65 -8.33 -12.79
C ARG A 265 3.57 -7.20 -12.32
N GLY A 266 3.07 -6.30 -11.47
CA GLY A 266 3.87 -5.23 -10.86
C GLY A 266 5.03 -5.79 -10.05
N ALA A 267 4.78 -6.77 -9.19
CA ALA A 267 5.82 -7.44 -8.42
C ALA A 267 6.82 -8.20 -9.31
N LEU A 268 6.34 -8.89 -10.34
CA LEU A 268 7.19 -9.56 -11.31
C LEU A 268 8.12 -8.57 -12.03
N ALA A 269 7.62 -7.37 -12.38
CA ALA A 269 8.43 -6.30 -12.94
C ALA A 269 9.55 -5.85 -11.99
N ILE A 270 9.24 -5.71 -10.70
CA ILE A 270 10.21 -5.35 -9.66
C ILE A 270 11.26 -6.46 -9.48
N GLY A 271 10.82 -7.72 -9.45
CA GLY A 271 11.71 -8.87 -9.35
C GLY A 271 12.70 -8.96 -10.52
N TYR A 272 12.21 -8.85 -11.75
CA TYR A 272 13.07 -8.80 -12.93
C TYR A 272 14.04 -7.61 -12.93
N ALA A 273 13.56 -6.43 -12.51
CA ALA A 273 14.40 -5.25 -12.40
C ALA A 273 15.52 -5.44 -11.37
N SER A 274 15.24 -6.07 -10.24
CA SER A 274 16.21 -6.39 -9.19
C SER A 274 17.29 -7.37 -9.67
N LEU A 275 16.92 -8.31 -10.56
CA LEU A 275 17.85 -9.27 -11.18
C LEU A 275 18.59 -8.69 -12.40
N GLY A 276 18.20 -7.50 -12.89
CA GLY A 276 18.79 -6.87 -14.09
C GLY A 276 18.21 -7.38 -15.41
N GLU A 277 17.06 -8.07 -15.39
CA GLU A 277 16.35 -8.57 -16.57
C GLU A 277 15.41 -7.48 -17.13
N PHE A 278 15.96 -6.34 -17.53
CA PHE A 278 15.24 -5.09 -17.78
C PHE A 278 14.17 -5.15 -18.89
N ASP A 279 14.39 -5.95 -19.94
CA ASP A 279 13.40 -6.07 -21.01
C ASP A 279 12.13 -6.79 -20.50
N LYS A 280 12.30 -7.85 -19.71
CA LYS A 280 11.20 -8.54 -19.05
C LYS A 280 10.53 -7.64 -18.00
N ALA A 281 11.33 -6.90 -17.23
CA ALA A 281 10.82 -5.96 -16.24
C ALA A 281 9.90 -4.91 -16.87
N GLN A 282 10.32 -4.31 -17.98
CA GLN A 282 9.53 -3.33 -18.69
C GLN A 282 8.24 -3.93 -19.26
N ALA A 283 8.32 -5.09 -19.91
CA ALA A 283 7.15 -5.77 -20.44
C ALA A 283 6.11 -6.12 -19.35
N ALA A 284 6.59 -6.56 -18.17
CA ALA A 284 5.72 -6.85 -17.04
C ALA A 284 5.08 -5.57 -16.46
N ALA A 285 5.82 -4.46 -16.34
CA ALA A 285 5.30 -3.18 -15.88
C ALA A 285 4.27 -2.59 -16.84
N ASP A 286 4.55 -2.64 -18.16
CA ASP A 286 3.60 -2.19 -19.18
C ASP A 286 2.29 -3.00 -19.11
N ARG A 287 2.40 -4.31 -18.93
CA ARG A 287 1.22 -5.18 -18.79
C ARG A 287 0.45 -4.92 -17.50
N ALA A 288 1.15 -4.69 -16.36
CA ALA A 288 0.50 -4.31 -15.10
C ALA A 288 -0.32 -3.03 -15.28
N ARG A 289 0.24 -2.01 -15.93
CA ARG A 289 -0.45 -0.75 -16.20
C ARG A 289 -1.67 -0.93 -17.09
N ASP A 290 -1.56 -1.73 -18.16
CA ASP A 290 -2.67 -2.01 -19.07
C ASP A 290 -3.85 -2.68 -18.34
N ILE A 291 -3.56 -3.67 -17.47
CA ILE A 291 -4.57 -4.35 -16.66
C ILE A 291 -5.18 -3.36 -15.64
N ALA A 292 -4.36 -2.56 -14.97
CA ALA A 292 -4.79 -1.61 -13.94
C ALA A 292 -5.54 -0.40 -14.51
N ALA A 293 -5.44 -0.09 -15.80
CA ALA A 293 -6.02 1.12 -16.42
C ALA A 293 -7.52 1.31 -16.16
N ASN A 294 -8.28 0.19 -16.06
CA ASN A 294 -9.70 0.19 -15.73
C ASN A 294 -9.97 -0.47 -14.36
N GLY A 295 -8.92 -0.69 -13.57
CA GLY A 295 -8.98 -1.28 -12.23
C GLY A 295 -9.23 -0.26 -11.13
N ASP A 296 -9.19 -0.75 -9.88
CA ASP A 296 -9.28 0.13 -8.72
C ASP A 296 -8.05 1.05 -8.57
N LEU A 297 -8.20 2.06 -7.71
CA LEU A 297 -7.18 3.05 -7.44
C LEU A 297 -5.84 2.42 -7.00
N ILE A 298 -5.89 1.43 -6.10
CA ILE A 298 -4.67 0.84 -5.52
C ILE A 298 -3.89 0.09 -6.60
N ALA A 299 -4.56 -0.67 -7.47
CA ALA A 299 -3.93 -1.34 -8.59
C ALA A 299 -3.26 -0.34 -9.56
N GLN A 300 -3.90 0.81 -9.82
CA GLN A 300 -3.32 1.88 -10.64
C GLN A 300 -2.07 2.50 -10.00
N LEU A 301 -2.11 2.77 -8.69
CA LEU A 301 -0.98 3.33 -7.96
C LEU A 301 0.19 2.34 -7.89
N ASP A 302 -0.08 1.06 -7.65
CA ASP A 302 0.96 0.02 -7.62
C ASP A 302 1.61 -0.19 -9.00
N ALA A 303 0.86 -0.07 -10.10
CA ALA A 303 1.43 -0.09 -11.43
C ALA A 303 2.37 1.09 -11.69
N LEU A 304 2.04 2.30 -11.20
CA LEU A 304 2.94 3.48 -11.24
C LEU A 304 4.20 3.24 -10.39
N ILE A 305 4.08 2.67 -9.20
CA ILE A 305 5.20 2.30 -8.34
C ILE A 305 6.12 1.31 -9.06
N ALA A 306 5.57 0.24 -9.62
CA ALA A 306 6.34 -0.78 -10.32
C ALA A 306 7.10 -0.19 -11.53
N GLU A 307 6.43 0.61 -12.35
CA GLU A 307 7.09 1.26 -13.49
C GLU A 307 8.19 2.23 -13.03
N SER A 308 7.94 3.02 -11.98
CA SER A 308 8.94 3.94 -11.40
C SER A 308 10.19 3.19 -10.93
N ILE A 309 10.03 2.04 -10.25
CA ILE A 309 11.14 1.18 -9.81
C ILE A 309 11.92 0.64 -11.00
N VAL A 310 11.22 0.13 -12.04
CA VAL A 310 11.88 -0.37 -13.25
C VAL A 310 12.70 0.72 -13.93
N ARG A 311 12.14 1.94 -14.08
CA ARG A 311 12.84 3.10 -14.67
C ARG A 311 14.05 3.51 -13.83
N SER A 312 13.90 3.57 -12.49
CA SER A 312 15.02 3.88 -11.59
C SER A 312 16.12 2.83 -11.66
N ALA A 313 15.76 1.54 -11.72
CA ALA A 313 16.70 0.43 -11.85
C ALA A 313 17.50 0.51 -13.15
N LYS A 314 16.87 0.94 -14.26
CA LYS A 314 17.51 1.19 -15.56
C LYS A 314 18.34 2.48 -15.63
N GLY A 315 18.41 3.27 -14.57
CA GLY A 315 19.09 4.58 -14.56
C GLY A 315 18.29 5.70 -15.27
N GLU A 316 17.05 5.45 -15.71
CA GLU A 316 16.19 6.41 -16.40
C GLU A 316 15.49 7.35 -15.39
N LEU A 317 16.27 8.06 -14.55
CA LEU A 317 15.77 8.86 -13.43
C LEU A 317 14.82 9.98 -13.89
N ASP A 318 15.07 10.58 -15.05
CA ASP A 318 14.22 11.63 -15.62
C ASP A 318 12.81 11.12 -15.96
N ARG A 319 12.64 9.80 -16.11
CA ARG A 319 11.35 9.14 -16.34
C ARG A 319 10.76 8.58 -15.05
N ALA A 320 11.60 8.10 -14.14
CA ALA A 320 11.16 7.54 -12.85
C ALA A 320 10.55 8.62 -11.95
N VAL A 321 11.17 9.79 -11.84
CA VAL A 321 10.74 10.89 -10.98
C VAL A 321 9.31 11.37 -11.28
N PRO A 322 8.92 11.69 -12.53
CA PRO A 322 7.55 12.11 -12.81
C PRO A 322 6.49 11.06 -12.46
N LEU A 323 6.77 9.77 -12.70
CA LEU A 323 5.83 8.69 -12.38
C LEU A 323 5.65 8.52 -10.87
N ALA A 324 6.76 8.55 -10.12
CA ALA A 324 6.70 8.46 -8.68
C ALA A 324 6.03 9.70 -8.05
N GLN A 325 6.22 10.90 -8.63
CA GLN A 325 5.54 12.12 -8.20
C GLN A 325 4.04 12.04 -8.47
N GLU A 326 3.63 11.58 -9.66
CA GLU A 326 2.22 11.34 -9.98
C GLU A 326 1.58 10.38 -8.98
N CYS A 327 2.31 9.31 -8.61
CA CYS A 327 1.81 8.37 -7.62
C CYS A 327 1.64 9.04 -6.23
N VAL A 328 2.61 9.85 -5.79
CA VAL A 328 2.50 10.61 -4.52
C VAL A 328 1.28 11.53 -4.54
N ASP A 329 1.14 12.34 -5.60
CA ASP A 329 0.06 13.33 -5.69
C ASP A 329 -1.32 12.65 -5.64
N ARG A 330 -1.53 11.61 -6.44
CA ARG A 330 -2.80 10.84 -6.45
C ARG A 330 -3.05 10.10 -5.14
N ALA A 331 -2.02 9.51 -4.54
CA ALA A 331 -2.12 8.81 -3.28
C ALA A 331 -2.48 9.74 -2.12
N GLU A 332 -1.98 10.98 -2.11
CA GLU A 332 -2.33 11.99 -1.13
C GLU A 332 -3.75 12.50 -1.28
N GLU A 333 -4.19 12.78 -2.51
CA GLU A 333 -5.56 13.20 -2.80
C GLU A 333 -6.60 12.19 -2.32
N THR A 334 -6.25 10.92 -2.34
CA THR A 334 -7.16 9.80 -2.02
C THR A 334 -6.91 9.19 -0.64
N GLY A 335 -5.83 9.60 0.05
CA GLY A 335 -5.47 9.05 1.36
C GLY A 335 -4.78 7.68 1.32
N ALA A 336 -4.28 7.23 0.17
CA ALA A 336 -3.56 5.96 -0.01
C ALA A 336 -2.13 6.00 0.55
N SER A 337 -2.00 6.16 1.87
CA SER A 337 -0.76 6.46 2.58
C SER A 337 0.37 5.46 2.32
N ALA A 338 0.07 4.17 2.15
CA ALA A 338 1.09 3.16 1.85
C ALA A 338 1.78 3.40 0.49
N CYS A 339 1.02 3.88 -0.51
CA CYS A 339 1.58 4.23 -1.82
C CYS A 339 2.45 5.50 -1.74
N VAL A 340 2.10 6.47 -0.86
CA VAL A 340 2.97 7.62 -0.56
C VAL A 340 4.31 7.15 0.03
N VAL A 341 4.28 6.19 0.96
CA VAL A 341 5.50 5.63 1.58
C VAL A 341 6.42 5.01 0.53
N ALA A 342 5.90 4.13 -0.33
CA ALA A 342 6.69 3.47 -1.37
C ALA A 342 7.27 4.46 -2.39
N SER A 343 6.44 5.40 -2.87
CA SER A 343 6.87 6.40 -3.86
C SER A 343 7.84 7.42 -3.28
N SER A 344 7.74 7.76 -1.99
CA SER A 344 8.70 8.62 -1.30
C SER A 344 10.10 8.02 -1.27
N TRP A 345 10.21 6.69 -1.11
CA TRP A 345 11.51 6.01 -1.22
C TRP A 345 12.09 6.12 -2.63
N ILE A 346 11.28 5.89 -3.68
CA ILE A 346 11.73 5.96 -5.07
C ILE A 346 12.22 7.38 -5.43
N LEU A 347 11.45 8.39 -5.04
CA LEU A 347 11.82 9.80 -5.24
C LEU A 347 13.09 10.15 -4.46
N GLY A 348 13.17 9.71 -3.21
CA GLY A 348 14.33 9.96 -2.36
C GLY A 348 15.60 9.34 -2.92
N ASP A 349 15.54 8.08 -3.39
CA ASP A 349 16.68 7.43 -4.07
C ASP A 349 17.07 8.19 -5.35
N ALA A 350 16.09 8.55 -6.17
CA ALA A 350 16.36 9.26 -7.41
C ALA A 350 17.01 10.63 -7.17
N PHE A 351 16.51 11.42 -6.23
CA PHE A 351 17.07 12.71 -5.86
C PHE A 351 18.46 12.58 -5.22
N HIS A 352 18.64 11.58 -4.34
CA HIS A 352 19.96 11.30 -3.75
C HIS A 352 21.00 11.00 -4.83
N ARG A 353 20.69 10.13 -5.79
CA ARG A 353 21.56 9.77 -6.93
C ARG A 353 21.84 10.95 -7.86
N GLN A 354 20.94 11.94 -7.93
CA GLN A 354 21.13 13.19 -8.67
C GLN A 354 21.92 14.26 -7.89
N GLY A 355 22.30 14.00 -6.62
CA GLY A 355 22.95 14.97 -5.74
C GLY A 355 22.00 16.05 -5.20
N ARG A 356 20.69 15.88 -5.35
CA ARG A 356 19.61 16.77 -4.86
C ARG A 356 19.25 16.42 -3.42
N PHE A 357 20.24 16.45 -2.52
CA PHE A 357 20.12 15.91 -1.17
C PHE A 357 19.04 16.61 -0.32
N ALA A 358 18.82 17.92 -0.49
CA ALA A 358 17.77 18.61 0.27
C ALA A 358 16.38 18.10 -0.09
N GLU A 359 16.10 17.92 -1.37
CA GLU A 359 14.82 17.39 -1.85
C GLU A 359 14.65 15.91 -1.46
N ALA A 360 15.73 15.12 -1.54
CA ALA A 360 15.75 13.74 -1.07
C ALA A 360 15.40 13.65 0.41
N ARG A 361 16.03 14.48 1.26
CA ARG A 361 15.74 14.52 2.70
C ARG A 361 14.26 14.82 2.97
N ASP A 362 13.72 15.84 2.31
CA ASP A 362 12.36 16.32 2.59
C ASP A 362 11.32 15.25 2.22
N ILE A 363 11.46 14.59 1.06
CA ILE A 363 10.53 13.52 0.66
C ILE A 363 10.71 12.24 1.48
N LEU A 364 11.95 11.84 1.79
CA LEU A 364 12.23 10.67 2.62
C LEU A 364 11.73 10.86 4.05
N LYS A 365 11.90 12.05 4.62
CA LYS A 365 11.36 12.39 5.94
C LYS A 365 9.84 12.27 5.95
N ARG A 366 9.16 12.82 4.94
CA ARG A 366 7.71 12.73 4.78
C ARG A 366 7.24 11.28 4.72
N GLY A 367 7.85 10.47 3.85
CA GLY A 367 7.54 9.04 3.74
C GLY A 367 7.80 8.29 5.05
N SER A 368 8.89 8.62 5.76
CA SER A 368 9.21 8.03 7.05
C SER A 368 8.17 8.37 8.13
N ASP A 369 7.74 9.64 8.23
CA ASP A 369 6.74 10.09 9.18
C ASP A 369 5.38 9.34 8.94
N ILE A 370 4.96 9.18 7.69
CA ILE A 370 3.76 8.43 7.32
C ILE A 370 3.94 6.94 7.64
N SER A 371 5.11 6.36 7.36
CA SER A 371 5.38 4.93 7.59
C SER A 371 5.30 4.53 9.07
N MET A 372 5.51 5.48 9.98
CA MET A 372 5.32 5.27 11.43
C MET A 372 3.84 5.11 11.81
N VAL A 373 2.94 5.75 11.07
CA VAL A 373 1.49 5.68 11.32
C VAL A 373 0.89 4.40 10.74
N VAL A 374 1.27 4.07 9.50
CA VAL A 374 0.72 2.89 8.81
C VAL A 374 1.49 1.59 9.11
N ASP A 375 2.53 1.66 9.91
CA ASP A 375 3.41 0.57 10.40
C ASP A 375 3.77 -0.49 9.34
N ARG A 376 4.22 -0.04 8.17
CA ARG A 376 4.68 -0.93 7.08
C ARG A 376 6.11 -1.38 7.34
N ARG A 377 6.30 -2.47 8.10
CA ARG A 377 7.62 -2.96 8.53
C ARG A 377 8.57 -3.30 7.40
N VAL A 378 8.05 -3.67 6.23
CA VAL A 378 8.88 -3.98 5.06
C VAL A 378 9.53 -2.72 4.47
N TRP A 379 8.82 -1.56 4.45
CA TRP A 379 9.29 -0.33 3.80
C TRP A 379 9.98 0.66 4.74
N ARG A 380 9.55 0.70 6.00
CA ARG A 380 10.04 1.67 6.99
C ARG A 380 11.56 1.65 7.17
N PRO A 381 12.23 0.49 7.33
CA PRO A 381 13.69 0.46 7.49
C PRO A 381 14.44 1.02 6.30
N THR A 382 13.95 0.75 5.10
CA THR A 382 14.54 1.26 3.85
C THR A 382 14.48 2.78 3.80
N LEU A 383 13.30 3.39 4.05
CA LEU A 383 13.16 4.85 4.12
C LEU A 383 14.10 5.49 5.13
N GLN A 384 14.19 4.92 6.34
CA GLN A 384 15.07 5.40 7.39
C GLN A 384 16.54 5.36 6.96
N ALA A 385 16.98 4.30 6.29
CA ALA A 385 18.35 4.17 5.83
C ALA A 385 18.71 5.20 4.75
N TRP A 386 17.84 5.40 3.76
CA TRP A 386 18.05 6.43 2.73
C TRP A 386 18.04 7.84 3.32
N LEU A 387 17.14 8.12 4.28
CA LEU A 387 17.11 9.39 5.01
C LEU A 387 18.40 9.62 5.78
N GLY A 388 18.88 8.62 6.53
CA GLY A 388 20.12 8.72 7.30
C GLY A 388 21.35 8.98 6.44
N SER A 389 21.51 8.27 5.32
CA SER A 389 22.60 8.51 4.36
C SER A 389 22.50 9.90 3.71
N THR A 390 21.29 10.34 3.36
CA THR A 390 21.04 11.66 2.79
C THR A 390 21.39 12.79 3.78
N MET A 391 21.00 12.65 5.05
CA MET A 391 21.35 13.59 6.12
C MET A 391 22.87 13.66 6.33
N ALA A 392 23.54 12.51 6.31
CA ALA A 392 25.02 12.48 6.39
C ALA A 392 25.67 13.25 5.22
N SER A 393 25.14 13.12 3.99
CA SER A 393 25.61 13.86 2.81
C SER A 393 25.40 15.38 2.90
N LEU A 394 24.41 15.82 3.69
CA LEU A 394 24.17 17.23 4.02
C LEU A 394 25.01 17.74 5.20
N GLY A 395 25.76 16.86 5.87
CA GLY A 395 26.50 17.20 7.09
C GLY A 395 25.59 17.38 8.31
N GLU A 396 24.35 16.90 8.26
CA GLU A 396 23.41 16.94 9.39
C GLU A 396 23.77 15.84 10.40
N ILE A 397 23.76 16.20 11.70
CA ILE A 397 24.16 15.27 12.78
C ILE A 397 23.00 14.33 13.11
N GLY A 398 23.26 13.04 12.98
CA GLY A 398 22.35 11.95 13.37
C GLY A 398 22.76 10.65 12.66
N ASP A 399 22.52 9.52 13.31
CA ASP A 399 22.65 8.21 12.64
C ASP A 399 21.45 7.88 11.76
N GLY A 400 20.43 8.75 11.77
CA GLY A 400 19.19 8.58 10.98
C GLY A 400 18.40 7.33 11.34
N GLY A 401 18.73 6.65 12.46
CA GLY A 401 18.13 5.37 12.83
C GLY A 401 18.64 4.20 11.99
N LEU A 402 19.84 4.29 11.41
CA LEU A 402 20.43 3.26 10.54
C LEU A 402 20.60 1.91 11.24
N ASP A 403 21.00 1.92 12.51
CA ASP A 403 21.16 0.68 13.30
C ASP A 403 19.80 0.04 13.61
N ASP A 404 18.79 0.84 13.95
CA ASP A 404 17.43 0.37 14.18
C ASP A 404 16.79 -0.15 12.88
N ALA A 405 17.05 0.53 11.76
CA ALA A 405 16.61 0.09 10.44
C ALA A 405 17.19 -1.29 10.09
N LEU A 406 18.49 -1.48 10.31
CA LEU A 406 19.17 -2.76 10.06
C LEU A 406 18.66 -3.87 10.99
N ALA A 407 18.48 -3.57 12.29
CA ALA A 407 17.92 -4.52 13.25
C ALA A 407 16.50 -4.94 12.86
N THR A 408 15.67 -3.99 12.40
CA THR A 408 14.31 -4.29 11.93
C THR A 408 14.33 -5.17 10.67
N ALA A 409 15.13 -4.84 9.66
CA ALA A 409 15.25 -5.64 8.44
C ALA A 409 15.66 -7.08 8.75
N ARG A 410 16.65 -7.26 9.64
CA ARG A 410 17.10 -8.58 10.09
C ARG A 410 16.04 -9.35 10.87
N SER A 411 15.22 -8.67 11.68
CA SER A 411 14.15 -9.31 12.47
C SER A 411 13.06 -9.93 11.62
N ILE A 412 12.87 -9.44 10.39
CA ILE A 412 11.88 -9.92 9.42
C ILE A 412 12.51 -10.65 8.23
N ASP A 413 13.79 -11.02 8.31
CA ASP A 413 14.59 -11.68 7.25
C ASP A 413 14.54 -10.96 5.89
N ASN A 414 14.45 -9.61 5.90
CA ASN A 414 14.43 -8.80 4.68
C ASN A 414 15.86 -8.60 4.13
N LYS A 415 16.34 -9.56 3.38
CA LYS A 415 17.70 -9.56 2.80
C LYS A 415 17.90 -8.49 1.72
N VAL A 416 16.89 -8.23 0.90
CA VAL A 416 16.96 -7.15 -0.10
C VAL A 416 17.05 -5.80 0.60
N GLY A 417 16.20 -5.56 1.61
CA GLY A 417 16.28 -4.36 2.45
C GLY A 417 17.62 -4.25 3.19
N GLU A 418 18.10 -5.37 3.79
CA GLU A 418 19.39 -5.42 4.48
C GLU A 418 20.54 -4.97 3.58
N THR A 419 20.56 -5.43 2.31
CA THR A 419 21.58 -5.02 1.32
C THR A 419 21.63 -3.49 1.17
N GLY A 420 20.50 -2.85 0.86
CA GLY A 420 20.46 -1.40 0.69
C GLY A 420 20.76 -0.62 1.98
N ILE A 421 20.26 -1.09 3.14
CA ILE A 421 20.51 -0.45 4.44
C ILE A 421 22.00 -0.49 4.79
N LEU A 422 22.68 -1.63 4.60
CA LEU A 422 24.12 -1.76 4.79
C LEU A 422 24.89 -0.80 3.89
N GLY A 423 24.55 -0.73 2.60
CA GLY A 423 25.18 0.23 1.67
C GLY A 423 25.01 1.67 2.14
N LYS A 424 23.80 2.08 2.54
CA LYS A 424 23.54 3.43 3.04
C LYS A 424 24.24 3.73 4.37
N ARG A 425 24.36 2.77 5.26
CA ARG A 425 25.14 2.90 6.48
C ARG A 425 26.64 3.03 6.20
N ALA A 426 27.14 2.26 5.24
CA ALA A 426 28.52 2.35 4.78
C ALA A 426 28.85 3.73 4.16
N GLU A 427 27.97 4.26 3.29
CA GLU A 427 28.11 5.61 2.72
C GLU A 427 28.16 6.68 3.83
N ALA A 428 27.26 6.57 4.82
CA ALA A 428 27.24 7.49 5.95
C ALA A 428 28.51 7.38 6.82
N ALA A 429 29.04 6.19 7.06
CA ALA A 429 30.29 5.98 7.77
C ALA A 429 31.49 6.56 7.00
N ALA A 430 31.59 6.30 5.70
CA ALA A 430 32.64 6.85 4.85
C ALA A 430 32.62 8.40 4.81
N THR A 431 31.44 9.02 4.75
CA THR A 431 31.28 10.48 4.80
C THR A 431 31.82 11.08 6.10
N ARG A 432 31.74 10.32 7.21
CA ARG A 432 32.34 10.72 8.51
C ARG A 432 33.83 10.40 8.63
N GLY A 433 34.43 9.77 7.62
CA GLY A 433 35.83 9.32 7.60
C GLY A 433 36.08 7.98 8.30
N ASP A 434 35.04 7.25 8.69
CA ASP A 434 35.17 5.91 9.29
C ASP A 434 35.18 4.83 8.20
N PHE A 435 36.33 4.69 7.54
CA PHE A 435 36.49 3.75 6.43
C PHE A 435 36.54 2.28 6.87
N ASP A 436 36.85 2.00 8.13
CA ASP A 436 36.85 0.61 8.65
C ASP A 436 35.41 0.12 8.85
N ALA A 437 34.54 0.93 9.44
CA ALA A 437 33.13 0.62 9.55
C ALA A 437 32.47 0.55 8.15
N ALA A 438 32.77 1.53 7.26
CA ALA A 438 32.25 1.52 5.89
C ALA A 438 32.63 0.25 5.12
N ARG A 439 33.87 -0.24 5.25
CA ARG A 439 34.33 -1.48 4.61
C ARG A 439 33.51 -2.68 5.05
N VAL A 440 33.31 -2.85 6.34
CA VAL A 440 32.55 -3.99 6.90
C VAL A 440 31.14 -4.04 6.31
N ASP A 441 30.48 -2.90 6.24
CA ASP A 441 29.12 -2.81 5.74
C ASP A 441 29.02 -2.96 4.21
N PHE A 442 29.94 -2.36 3.45
CA PHE A 442 29.98 -2.55 1.99
C PHE A 442 30.29 -4.02 1.62
N GLU A 443 31.26 -4.66 2.28
CA GLU A 443 31.57 -6.08 2.06
C GLU A 443 30.35 -6.98 2.36
N ALA A 444 29.60 -6.69 3.44
CA ALA A 444 28.39 -7.43 3.78
C ALA A 444 27.25 -7.18 2.76
N SER A 445 27.02 -5.94 2.36
CA SER A 445 26.03 -5.58 1.32
C SER A 445 26.34 -6.27 -0.01
N ILE A 446 27.58 -6.21 -0.46
CA ILE A 446 28.06 -6.84 -1.69
C ILE A 446 27.86 -8.37 -1.62
N ALA A 447 28.19 -9.01 -0.51
CA ALA A 447 28.03 -10.47 -0.33
C ALA A 447 26.56 -10.89 -0.46
N ILE A 448 25.64 -10.17 0.18
CA ILE A 448 24.20 -10.45 0.08
C ILE A 448 23.69 -10.19 -1.36
N ALA A 449 24.12 -9.10 -2.00
CA ALA A 449 23.74 -8.82 -3.38
C ALA A 449 24.22 -9.88 -4.38
N GLU A 450 25.40 -10.45 -4.15
CA GLU A 450 25.93 -11.60 -4.92
C GLU A 450 25.09 -12.87 -4.71
N GLU A 451 24.82 -13.20 -3.44
CA GLU A 451 24.04 -14.38 -3.06
C GLU A 451 22.63 -14.34 -3.68
N LEU A 452 21.96 -13.20 -3.61
CA LEU A 452 20.60 -13.03 -4.15
C LEU A 452 20.56 -12.75 -5.66
N GLY A 453 21.70 -12.55 -6.32
CA GLY A 453 21.78 -12.23 -7.74
C GLY A 453 21.27 -10.82 -8.08
N LEU A 454 21.34 -9.85 -7.16
CA LEU A 454 20.87 -8.47 -7.32
C LEU A 454 21.88 -7.64 -8.15
N ARG A 455 22.03 -8.00 -9.42
CA ARG A 455 23.11 -7.46 -10.28
C ARG A 455 23.16 -5.92 -10.35
N PRO A 456 22.03 -5.19 -10.51
CA PRO A 456 22.06 -3.73 -10.51
C PRO A 456 22.46 -3.13 -9.16
N ALA A 457 22.01 -3.71 -8.04
CA ALA A 457 22.41 -3.27 -6.71
C ALA A 457 23.89 -3.55 -6.48
N LEU A 458 24.37 -4.76 -6.79
CA LEU A 458 25.79 -5.13 -6.70
C LEU A 458 26.69 -4.14 -7.44
N ALA A 459 26.33 -3.78 -8.68
CA ALA A 459 27.12 -2.82 -9.47
C ALA A 459 27.18 -1.44 -8.78
N ARG A 460 26.08 -0.98 -8.21
CA ARG A 460 25.99 0.31 -7.50
C ARG A 460 26.74 0.29 -6.17
N GLU A 461 26.64 -0.79 -5.39
CA GLU A 461 27.40 -0.94 -4.13
C GLU A 461 28.91 -0.94 -4.38
N LEU A 462 29.39 -1.65 -5.40
CA LEU A 462 30.78 -1.63 -5.82
C LEU A 462 31.24 -0.21 -6.23
N SER A 463 30.42 0.51 -6.99
CA SER A 463 30.71 1.89 -7.39
C SER A 463 30.73 2.83 -6.18
N ALA A 464 29.74 2.75 -5.29
CA ALA A 464 29.67 3.59 -4.09
C ALA A 464 30.85 3.35 -3.15
N TRP A 465 31.26 2.09 -2.97
CA TRP A 465 32.47 1.76 -2.21
C TRP A 465 33.74 2.32 -2.83
N ALA A 466 33.88 2.21 -4.16
CA ALA A 466 34.99 2.82 -4.89
C ALA A 466 35.01 4.34 -4.78
N ASP A 467 33.84 5.01 -4.88
CA ASP A 467 33.70 6.46 -4.71
C ASP A 467 34.13 6.90 -3.30
N ALA A 468 33.73 6.17 -2.27
CA ALA A 468 34.09 6.41 -0.87
C ALA A 468 35.62 6.30 -0.67
N LEU A 469 36.24 5.24 -1.17
CA LEU A 469 37.69 5.03 -1.10
C LEU A 469 38.46 6.14 -1.81
N ARG A 470 38.02 6.53 -3.00
CA ARG A 470 38.63 7.61 -3.76
C ARG A 470 38.54 8.95 -3.03
N ALA A 471 37.40 9.25 -2.40
CA ALA A 471 37.24 10.45 -1.58
C ALA A 471 38.14 10.46 -0.34
N GLY A 472 38.54 9.28 0.16
CA GLY A 472 39.50 9.09 1.24
C GLY A 472 40.96 8.96 0.79
N ASP A 473 41.31 9.36 -0.40
CA ASP A 473 42.65 9.25 -0.99
C ASP A 473 43.20 7.79 -1.09
N ARG A 474 42.30 6.80 -1.19
CA ARG A 474 42.63 5.37 -1.32
C ARG A 474 42.37 4.85 -2.74
N GLY A 475 42.85 5.59 -3.74
CA GLY A 475 42.57 5.33 -5.16
C GLY A 475 43.00 3.96 -5.67
N ASP A 476 44.11 3.39 -5.14
CA ASP A 476 44.60 2.07 -5.52
C ASP A 476 43.63 0.95 -5.12
N GLU A 477 42.94 1.12 -4.01
CA GLU A 477 41.90 0.16 -3.54
C GLU A 477 40.57 0.34 -4.29
N ALA A 478 40.29 1.57 -4.77
CA ALA A 478 39.09 1.89 -5.53
C ALA A 478 39.09 1.29 -6.94
N ALA A 479 40.26 1.25 -7.61
CA ALA A 479 40.38 0.87 -9.02
C ALA A 479 39.79 -0.53 -9.34
N PRO A 480 40.07 -1.61 -8.61
CA PRO A 480 39.50 -2.93 -8.89
C PRO A 480 37.97 -2.97 -8.69
N LEU A 481 37.43 -2.18 -7.77
CA LEU A 481 35.98 -2.09 -7.53
C LEU A 481 35.29 -1.37 -8.70
N TYR A 482 35.85 -0.26 -9.18
CA TYR A 482 35.37 0.42 -10.39
C TYR A 482 35.40 -0.49 -11.62
N GLN A 483 36.46 -1.26 -11.83
CA GLN A 483 36.56 -2.19 -12.96
C GLN A 483 35.46 -3.24 -12.90
N ARG A 484 35.19 -3.77 -11.71
CA ARG A 484 34.14 -4.76 -11.49
C ARG A 484 32.76 -4.17 -11.69
N ALA A 485 32.48 -2.96 -11.15
CA ALA A 485 31.25 -2.23 -11.34
C ALA A 485 31.00 -1.89 -12.82
N LEU A 486 32.05 -1.38 -13.52
CA LEU A 486 31.98 -1.07 -14.94
C LEU A 486 31.56 -2.28 -15.78
N LYS A 487 32.18 -3.44 -15.55
CA LYS A 487 31.81 -4.67 -16.25
C LYS A 487 30.33 -5.02 -16.06
N LEU A 488 29.83 -4.93 -14.83
CA LEU A 488 28.42 -5.19 -14.53
C LEU A 488 27.48 -4.18 -15.19
N PHE A 489 27.81 -2.89 -15.16
CA PHE A 489 27.01 -1.86 -15.82
C PHE A 489 26.97 -2.04 -17.34
N GLU A 490 28.09 -2.43 -17.96
CA GLU A 490 28.15 -2.76 -19.40
C GLU A 490 27.29 -3.98 -19.74
N GLU A 491 27.40 -5.06 -18.97
CA GLU A 491 26.58 -6.28 -19.14
C GLU A 491 25.08 -6.00 -18.97
N LEU A 492 24.72 -5.06 -18.08
CA LEU A 492 23.33 -4.65 -17.81
C LEU A 492 22.82 -3.59 -18.81
N GLY A 493 23.70 -3.03 -19.65
CA GLY A 493 23.33 -1.96 -20.57
C GLY A 493 23.08 -0.60 -19.90
N LEU A 494 23.58 -0.41 -18.68
CA LEU A 494 23.48 0.84 -17.89
C LEU A 494 24.57 1.83 -18.32
N LYS A 495 24.34 2.45 -19.48
CA LYS A 495 25.35 3.27 -20.18
C LYS A 495 25.79 4.49 -19.39
N THR A 496 24.86 5.18 -18.76
CA THR A 496 25.14 6.41 -18.00
C THR A 496 26.11 6.14 -16.85
N GLU A 497 25.86 5.09 -16.08
CA GLU A 497 26.73 4.67 -14.97
C GLU A 497 28.08 4.14 -15.48
N ALA A 498 28.08 3.38 -16.56
CA ALA A 498 29.32 2.89 -17.18
C ALA A 498 30.20 4.04 -17.67
N ASP A 499 29.62 5.03 -18.36
CA ASP A 499 30.35 6.19 -18.86
C ASP A 499 30.92 7.06 -17.73
N ALA A 500 30.19 7.22 -16.62
CA ALA A 500 30.65 7.92 -15.42
C ALA A 500 31.92 7.25 -14.82
N ILE A 501 31.90 5.92 -14.70
CA ILE A 501 33.08 5.18 -14.21
C ILE A 501 34.26 5.28 -15.17
N ARG A 502 34.04 5.16 -16.50
CA ARG A 502 35.11 5.33 -17.50
C ARG A 502 35.77 6.68 -17.38
N ALA A 503 34.99 7.75 -17.24
CA ALA A 503 35.52 9.10 -17.05
C ALA A 503 36.36 9.21 -15.76
N THR A 504 35.91 8.59 -14.67
CA THR A 504 36.64 8.57 -13.39
C THR A 504 37.97 7.82 -13.50
N LEU A 505 38.02 6.66 -14.14
CA LEU A 505 39.23 5.88 -14.34
C LEU A 505 40.24 6.61 -15.25
N ALA A 506 39.81 7.25 -16.34
CA ALA A 506 40.68 8.02 -17.24
C ALA A 506 41.36 9.21 -16.55
N ILE A 507 40.67 9.87 -15.61
CA ILE A 507 41.27 10.96 -14.81
C ILE A 507 42.38 10.41 -13.88
N GLY A 508 42.18 9.21 -13.31
CA GLY A 508 43.18 8.54 -12.46
C GLY A 508 44.45 8.18 -13.18
N GLU A 509 44.36 7.62 -14.40
CA GLU A 509 45.51 7.28 -15.24
C GLU A 509 46.30 8.52 -15.66
N THR A 510 45.63 9.61 -15.94
CA THR A 510 46.29 10.88 -16.33
C THR A 510 47.09 11.47 -15.16
N LYS A 511 46.60 11.36 -13.92
CA LYS A 511 47.36 11.83 -12.75
C LYS A 511 48.60 10.98 -12.45
N LEU A 512 48.52 9.65 -12.61
CA LEU A 512 49.65 8.72 -12.45
C LEU A 512 50.72 8.90 -13.51
N SER A 513 50.40 9.34 -14.73
CA SER A 513 51.34 9.60 -15.80
C SER A 513 52.06 10.95 -15.70
N LEU A 514 51.60 11.83 -14.80
CA LEU A 514 52.17 13.19 -14.56
C LEU A 514 52.92 13.29 -13.22
N SER A 515 52.88 12.25 -12.38
CA SER A 515 53.67 12.10 -11.14
C SER A 515 54.91 11.23 -11.37
#